data_66081095a1415701f413c5e87c7931d3
#
_entry.id   66081095a1415701f413c5e87c7931d3
#
_cell.length_a   1.000
_cell.length_b   1.000
_cell.length_c   1.000
_cell.angle_alpha   90.00
_cell.angle_beta   90.00
_cell.angle_gamma   90.00
#
_symmetry.space_group_name_H-M   'P 1'
#
loop_
_entity.id
_entity.type
_entity.pdbx_description
1 polymer ?
#
loop_
_entity_poly.entity_id
_entity_poly.type
_entity_poly.pdbx_seq_one_letter_code
_entity_poly.pdbx_strand_id
1 'polypeptide(L)' 'MYKIMLADDEGIVIDSLKFIIEKEFKDTCEVQYAKTGRSVIELAESFRPDVAVKD' A
#
# COMPACT_ATOMS: atom_id res chain seq x y z
N MET A 1 1.32 3.75 -14.33
CA MET A 1 1.11 4.14 -12.92
C MET A 1 1.80 3.13 -12.00
N TYR A 2 2.55 3.60 -11.03
CA TYR A 2 3.20 2.71 -10.08
C TYR A 2 2.20 2.20 -9.07
N LYS A 3 2.29 0.92 -8.77
CA LYS A 3 1.43 0.27 -7.79
C LYS A 3 2.21 0.08 -6.50
N ILE A 4 1.73 0.65 -5.43
CA ILE A 4 2.38 0.61 -4.13
C ILE A 4 1.49 -0.12 -3.14
N MET A 5 2.04 -1.11 -2.47
CA MET A 5 1.35 -1.83 -1.41
C MET A 5 1.94 -1.41 -0.06
N LEU A 6 1.08 -1.03 0.86
CA LEU A 6 1.46 -0.72 2.24
C LEU A 6 1.05 -1.90 3.12
N ALA A 7 1.96 -2.39 3.93
CA ALA A 7 1.71 -3.51 4.81
C ALA A 7 2.11 -3.18 6.25
N ASP A 8 1.13 -3.05 7.12
CA ASP A 8 1.34 -2.74 8.53
C ASP A 8 0.10 -3.16 9.30
N ASP A 9 0.25 -3.59 10.54
CA ASP A 9 -0.86 -3.92 11.40
C ASP A 9 -1.44 -2.67 12.11
N GLU A 10 -0.75 -1.54 12.02
CA GLU A 10 -1.22 -0.28 12.58
C GLU A 10 -1.90 0.58 11.52
N GLY A 11 -3.23 0.65 11.60
CA GLY A 11 -4.03 1.37 10.62
C GLY A 11 -3.68 2.84 10.50
N ILE A 12 -3.29 3.49 11.61
CA ILE A 12 -2.96 4.91 11.58
C ILE A 12 -1.70 5.17 10.75
N VAL A 13 -0.74 4.26 10.78
CA VAL A 13 0.48 4.38 9.97
C VAL A 13 0.13 4.24 8.49
N ILE A 14 -0.69 3.26 8.17
CA ILE A 14 -1.14 3.03 6.79
C ILE A 14 -1.91 4.25 6.27
N ASP A 15 -2.84 4.77 7.05
CA ASP A 15 -3.64 5.92 6.63
C ASP A 15 -2.78 7.15 6.39
N SER A 16 -1.78 7.38 7.25
CA SER A 16 -0.87 8.52 7.11
C SER A 16 -0.02 8.41 5.84
N LEU A 17 0.57 7.24 5.61
CA LEU A 17 1.39 7.00 4.43
C LEU A 17 0.57 7.08 3.15
N LYS A 18 -0.61 6.48 3.16
CA LYS A 18 -1.51 6.51 2.02
C LYS A 18 -1.90 7.94 1.67
N PHE A 19 -2.23 8.73 2.67
CA PHE A 19 -2.59 10.14 2.48
C PHE A 19 -1.45 10.92 1.83
N ILE A 20 -0.24 10.74 2.34
CA ILE A 20 0.93 11.45 1.82
C ILE A 20 1.22 11.06 0.37
N ILE A 21 1.20 9.76 0.09
CA ILE A 21 1.51 9.26 -1.25
C ILE A 21 0.44 9.72 -2.25
N GLU A 22 -0.82 9.62 -1.88
CA GLU A 22 -1.90 10.03 -2.78
C GLU A 22 -1.90 11.53 -3.01
N LYS A 23 -1.53 12.32 -2.02
CA LYS A 23 -1.46 13.76 -2.16
C LYS A 23 -0.33 14.19 -3.10
N GLU A 24 0.85 13.59 -2.94
CA GLU A 24 2.04 13.98 -3.69
C GLU A 24 2.14 13.33 -5.07
N PHE A 25 1.59 12.12 -5.21
CA PHE A 25 1.79 11.30 -6.40
C PHE A 25 0.49 10.73 -6.98
N LYS A 26 -0.63 11.41 -6.77
CA LYS A 26 -1.95 10.87 -7.13
C LYS A 26 -2.10 10.50 -8.61
N ASP A 27 -1.36 11.17 -9.48
CA ASP A 27 -1.45 10.93 -10.92
C ASP A 27 -0.44 9.89 -11.40
N THR A 28 0.46 9.43 -10.54
CA THR A 28 1.52 8.51 -10.90
C THR A 28 1.53 7.23 -10.09
N CYS A 29 0.81 7.19 -8.96
CA CYS A 29 0.81 6.05 -8.06
C CYS A 29 -0.59 5.62 -7.70
N GLU A 30 -0.78 4.29 -7.65
CA GLU A 30 -1.97 3.68 -7.08
C GLU A 30 -1.55 2.97 -5.81
N VAL A 31 -2.26 3.21 -4.69
CA VAL A 31 -1.87 2.69 -3.39
C VAL A 31 -2.96 1.78 -2.86
N GLN A 32 -2.56 0.60 -2.42
CA GLN A 32 -3.44 -0.31 -1.69
C GLN A 32 -2.74 -0.76 -0.42
N TYR A 33 -3.49 -1.26 0.54
CA TYR A 33 -2.91 -1.62 1.83
C TYR A 33 -3.43 -2.97 2.32
N ALA A 34 -2.62 -3.58 3.19
CA ALA A 34 -2.96 -4.83 3.83
C ALA A 34 -2.54 -4.75 5.30
N LYS A 35 -3.37 -5.26 6.20
CA LYS A 35 -3.14 -5.18 7.64
C LYS A 35 -2.73 -6.50 8.28
N THR A 36 -2.88 -7.60 7.57
CA THR A 36 -2.55 -8.93 8.08
C THR A 36 -1.63 -9.65 7.12
N GLY A 37 -0.90 -10.66 7.61
CA GLY A 37 -0.04 -11.46 6.76
C GLY A 37 -0.80 -12.10 5.61
N ARG A 38 -2.00 -12.59 5.89
CA ARG A 38 -2.83 -13.22 4.87
C ARG A 38 -3.24 -12.22 3.79
N SER A 39 -3.69 -11.04 4.19
CA SER A 39 -4.10 -10.03 3.22
C SER A 39 -2.92 -9.49 2.42
N VAL A 40 -1.71 -9.48 2.99
CA VAL A 40 -0.51 -9.12 2.24
C VAL A 40 -0.29 -10.10 1.09
N ILE A 41 -0.41 -11.40 1.36
CA ILE A 41 -0.22 -12.41 0.33
C ILE A 41 -1.29 -12.29 -0.75
N GLU A 42 -2.55 -12.17 -0.35
CA GLU A 42 -3.66 -12.04 -1.29
C GLU A 42 -3.52 -10.78 -2.15
N LEU A 43 -3.15 -9.67 -1.54
CA LEU A 43 -2.99 -8.41 -2.26
C LEU A 43 -1.80 -8.46 -3.19
N ALA A 44 -0.70 -9.08 -2.77
CA ALA A 44 0.47 -9.23 -3.63
C ALA A 44 0.14 -10.01 -4.90
N GLU A 45 -0.72 -11.01 -4.79
CA GLU A 45 -1.12 -11.82 -5.94
C GLU A 45 -2.10 -11.10 -6.86
N SER A 46 -3.05 -10.36 -6.30
CA SER A 46 -4.10 -9.72 -7.07
C SER A 46 -3.70 -8.36 -7.61
N PHE A 47 -3.06 -7.56 -6.80
CA PHE A 47 -2.67 -6.19 -7.14
C PHE A 47 -1.34 -6.14 -7.89
N ARG A 48 -0.43 -7.06 -7.58
CA ARG A 48 0.91 -7.17 -8.18
C ARG A 48 1.66 -5.85 -8.08
N PRO A 49 1.96 -5.38 -6.87
CA PRO A 49 2.58 -4.08 -6.67
C PRO A 49 4.00 -4.02 -7.23
N ASP A 50 4.41 -2.83 -7.65
CA ASP A 50 5.78 -2.57 -8.06
C ASP A 50 6.68 -2.38 -6.84
N VAL A 51 6.12 -1.83 -5.77
CA VAL A 51 6.84 -1.58 -4.51
C VAL A 51 5.96 -1.97 -3.35
N ALA A 52 6.54 -2.60 -2.36
CA ALA A 52 5.87 -2.93 -1.11
C ALA A 52 6.59 -2.24 0.03
N VAL A 53 5.86 -1.46 0.82
CA VAL A 53 6.39 -0.82 2.02
C VAL A 53 5.84 -1.59 3.21
N LYS A 54 6.74 -2.17 3.97
CA LYS A 54 6.39 -3.04 5.08
C LYS A 54 7.14 -2.59 6.34
N ASP A 55 6.42 -2.57 7.43
CA ASP A 55 7.02 -2.31 8.75
C ASP A 55 7.33 -3.63 9.45
#